data_595a4d63b2be35c75f95144da8c2c6b9
#
_entry.id   595a4d63b2be35c75f95144da8c2c6b9
#
_cell.length_a   1.000
_cell.length_b   1.000
_cell.length_c   1.000
_cell.angle_alpha   90.00
_cell.angle_beta   90.00
_cell.angle_gamma   90.00
#
_symmetry.space_group_name_H-M   'P 1'
#
loop_
_entity.id
_entity.type
_entity.pdbx_description
1 polymer ?
#
loop_
_entity_poly.entity_id
_entity_poly.type
_entity_poly.pdbx_seq_one_letter_code
_entity_poly.pdbx_strand_id
1 'polypeptide(L)'
;LTTVLLAGISRLAWPLTAPAEKSARNRLTKEQSRAFQAWMLRIISVQLERGPSPRWQHRDCAGLVRFAVNEALAVHDAKWLRANGIASDDRLPPELELSEAQMKFRNNWVQPGGSTGSFVSAIGLVQENSRFISRELNQAQAGDLMFFDQGDEQHLMVWMGRRIAYHTGTITTEDNGLRTVDVQQLKTLKDTRWHPAVNNPNFIGVFRLAFLS
;
A
#
# COMPACT_ATOMS: atom_id res chain seq x y z
N LEU A 1 43.54 -5.68 30.29
CA LEU A 1 43.16 -4.99 29.02
C LEU A 1 42.14 -5.86 28.29
N THR A 2 40.87 -5.53 28.46
CA THR A 2 39.75 -6.25 27.80
C THR A 2 39.30 -5.38 26.61
N THR A 3 39.60 -5.85 25.41
CA THR A 3 39.20 -5.17 24.17
C THR A 3 37.73 -5.51 23.89
N VAL A 4 36.87 -4.51 24.01
CA VAL A 4 35.45 -4.61 23.59
C VAL A 4 35.40 -4.41 22.08
N LEU A 5 35.10 -5.47 21.35
CA LEU A 5 34.72 -5.40 19.93
C LEU A 5 33.33 -4.78 19.82
N LEU A 6 33.26 -3.54 19.36
CA LEU A 6 32.02 -2.94 18.87
C LEU A 6 31.64 -3.57 17.53
N ALA A 7 30.68 -4.50 17.56
CA ALA A 7 30.02 -4.98 16.35
C ALA A 7 29.23 -3.82 15.71
N GLY A 8 29.78 -3.27 14.64
CA GLY A 8 29.11 -2.26 13.83
C GLY A 8 27.89 -2.90 13.16
N ILE A 9 26.69 -2.44 13.54
CA ILE A 9 25.44 -2.77 12.83
C ILE A 9 25.53 -2.10 11.46
N SER A 10 25.87 -2.87 10.45
CA SER A 10 25.75 -2.46 9.04
C SER A 10 24.26 -2.20 8.77
N ARG A 11 23.87 -0.92 8.80
CA ARG A 11 22.57 -0.52 8.25
C ARG A 11 22.62 -0.83 6.76
N LEU A 12 21.79 -1.77 6.30
CA LEU A 12 21.57 -1.97 4.87
C LEU A 12 21.18 -0.62 4.26
N ALA A 13 22.07 -0.09 3.43
CA ALA A 13 21.73 1.05 2.60
C ALA A 13 20.62 0.61 1.63
N TRP A 14 19.45 1.19 1.73
CA TRP A 14 18.34 0.95 0.82
C TRP A 14 18.78 1.31 -0.61
N PRO A 15 18.78 0.38 -1.54
CA PRO A 15 19.06 0.73 -2.92
C PRO A 15 17.87 1.53 -3.46
N LEU A 16 18.03 2.83 -3.61
CA LEU A 16 17.10 3.76 -4.26
C LEU A 16 17.15 3.61 -5.81
N THR A 17 17.40 2.41 -6.31
CA THR A 17 17.43 2.18 -7.76
C THR A 17 16.02 2.14 -8.30
N ALA A 18 15.73 3.08 -9.20
CA ALA A 18 14.48 3.13 -9.94
C ALA A 18 14.24 1.81 -10.71
N PRO A 19 13.01 1.26 -10.72
CA PRO A 19 12.65 0.13 -11.56
C PRO A 19 12.89 0.50 -13.04
N ALA A 20 13.52 -0.39 -13.78
CA ALA A 20 13.97 -0.17 -15.14
C ALA A 20 12.88 0.33 -16.10
N GLU A 21 13.29 1.07 -17.13
CA GLU A 21 12.48 1.75 -18.16
C GLU A 21 11.43 0.88 -18.90
N LYS A 22 11.48 -0.45 -18.80
CA LYS A 22 10.46 -1.35 -19.37
C LYS A 22 9.06 -1.15 -18.76
N SER A 23 8.96 -0.66 -17.52
CA SER A 23 7.70 -0.38 -16.85
C SER A 23 7.00 0.91 -17.36
N ALA A 24 7.73 1.80 -18.02
CA ALA A 24 7.19 3.11 -18.42
C ALA A 24 6.08 3.01 -19.50
N ARG A 25 6.13 2.02 -20.38
CA ARG A 25 5.18 1.87 -21.50
C ARG A 25 3.79 1.38 -21.09
N ASN A 26 3.67 0.75 -19.94
CA ASN A 26 2.39 0.18 -19.48
C ASN A 26 1.79 0.92 -18.29
N ARG A 27 2.36 2.05 -17.87
CA ARG A 27 1.79 2.84 -16.76
C ARG A 27 0.36 3.27 -17.07
N LEU A 28 -0.40 3.46 -16.01
CA LEU A 28 -1.69 4.13 -16.12
C LEU A 28 -1.50 5.59 -16.57
N THR A 29 -2.43 6.11 -17.35
CA THR A 29 -2.47 7.55 -17.64
C THR A 29 -2.74 8.34 -16.36
N LYS A 30 -2.63 9.66 -16.41
CA LYS A 30 -2.97 10.51 -15.26
C LYS A 30 -4.44 10.36 -14.84
N GLU A 31 -5.34 10.25 -15.81
CA GLU A 31 -6.78 10.06 -15.62
C GLU A 31 -7.06 8.69 -15.00
N GLN A 32 -6.47 7.62 -15.57
CA GLN A 32 -6.57 6.27 -15.03
C GLN A 32 -5.98 6.18 -13.62
N SER A 33 -4.84 6.86 -13.35
CA SER A 33 -4.22 6.90 -12.03
C SER A 33 -5.13 7.55 -10.98
N ARG A 34 -5.82 8.65 -11.34
CA ARG A 34 -6.80 9.30 -10.45
C ARG A 34 -8.01 8.41 -10.19
N ALA A 35 -8.56 7.79 -11.23
CA ALA A 35 -9.67 6.86 -11.10
C ALA A 35 -9.28 5.65 -10.23
N PHE A 36 -8.11 5.05 -10.47
CA PHE A 36 -7.57 3.98 -9.65
C PHE A 36 -7.45 4.37 -8.17
N GLN A 37 -6.85 5.51 -7.88
CA GLN A 37 -6.70 5.99 -6.51
C GLN A 37 -8.07 6.17 -5.85
N ALA A 38 -9.04 6.74 -6.54
CA ALA A 38 -10.39 6.91 -6.02
C ALA A 38 -11.07 5.56 -5.73
N TRP A 39 -10.97 4.58 -6.64
CA TRP A 39 -11.48 3.23 -6.42
C TRP A 39 -10.76 2.51 -5.27
N MET A 40 -9.43 2.59 -5.21
CA MET A 40 -8.65 2.00 -4.12
C MET A 40 -9.12 2.53 -2.75
N LEU A 41 -9.30 3.84 -2.62
CA LEU A 41 -9.80 4.44 -1.39
C LEU A 41 -11.24 4.02 -1.08
N ARG A 42 -12.10 3.96 -2.09
CA ARG A 42 -13.49 3.51 -1.93
C ARG A 42 -13.56 2.07 -1.42
N ILE A 43 -12.75 1.19 -2.00
CA ILE A 43 -12.68 -0.22 -1.60
C ILE A 43 -12.19 -0.34 -0.16
N ILE A 44 -11.11 0.35 0.21
CA ILE A 44 -10.59 0.35 1.59
C ILE A 44 -11.64 0.88 2.56
N SER A 45 -12.34 1.96 2.23
CA SER A 45 -13.42 2.51 3.05
C SER A 45 -14.54 1.50 3.29
N VAL A 46 -14.96 0.77 2.26
CA VAL A 46 -15.97 -0.30 2.40
C VAL A 46 -15.48 -1.42 3.33
N GLN A 47 -14.20 -1.82 3.23
CA GLN A 47 -13.65 -2.81 4.16
C GLN A 47 -13.64 -2.30 5.61
N LEU A 48 -13.34 -1.03 5.82
CA LEU A 48 -13.38 -0.39 7.16
C LEU A 48 -14.80 -0.30 7.73
N GLU A 49 -15.79 -0.04 6.88
CA GLU A 49 -17.20 0.13 7.29
C GLU A 49 -17.89 -1.21 7.53
N ARG A 50 -17.61 -2.24 6.73
CA ARG A 50 -18.36 -3.49 6.68
C ARG A 50 -17.57 -4.71 7.15
N GLY A 51 -16.30 -4.53 7.41
CA GLY A 51 -15.36 -5.61 7.67
C GLY A 51 -14.73 -6.16 6.39
N PRO A 52 -13.66 -6.95 6.53
CA PRO A 52 -12.92 -7.53 5.41
C PRO A 52 -13.76 -8.47 4.56
N SER A 53 -13.72 -8.27 3.24
CA SER A 53 -14.37 -9.17 2.28
C SER A 53 -13.89 -10.62 2.44
N PRO A 54 -14.78 -11.62 2.30
CA PRO A 54 -14.38 -13.04 2.25
C PRO A 54 -13.37 -13.37 1.15
N ARG A 55 -13.32 -12.55 0.08
CA ARG A 55 -12.37 -12.71 -1.03
C ARG A 55 -10.98 -12.19 -0.71
N TRP A 56 -10.83 -11.37 0.36
CA TRP A 56 -9.53 -10.92 0.81
C TRP A 56 -8.85 -12.05 1.58
N GLN A 57 -8.04 -12.79 0.86
CA GLN A 57 -7.13 -13.81 1.41
C GLN A 57 -5.99 -13.14 2.20
N HIS A 58 -5.14 -13.71 2.88
CA HIS A 58 -3.96 -13.11 3.53
C HIS A 58 -4.22 -11.72 4.14
N ARG A 59 -4.96 -11.70 5.24
CA ARG A 59 -5.32 -10.47 5.97
C ARG A 59 -4.14 -9.99 6.80
N ASP A 60 -3.28 -9.23 6.15
CA ASP A 60 -2.13 -8.53 6.72
C ASP A 60 -1.97 -7.15 6.06
N CYS A 61 -0.95 -6.38 6.44
CA CYS A 61 -0.73 -5.04 5.90
C CYS A 61 -0.45 -5.04 4.39
N ALA A 62 0.33 -6.00 3.90
CA ALA A 62 0.59 -6.15 2.46
C ALA A 62 -0.66 -6.68 1.73
N GLY A 63 -1.42 -7.57 2.37
CA GLY A 63 -2.69 -8.09 1.87
C GLY A 63 -3.75 -7.02 1.66
N LEU A 64 -3.80 -6.00 2.53
CA LEU A 64 -4.67 -4.84 2.33
C LEU A 64 -4.37 -4.15 1.00
N VAL A 65 -3.09 -3.92 0.72
CA VAL A 65 -2.66 -3.28 -0.54
C VAL A 65 -2.96 -4.17 -1.73
N ARG A 66 -2.57 -5.46 -1.68
CA ARG A 66 -2.83 -6.41 -2.78
C ARG A 66 -4.31 -6.53 -3.10
N PHE A 67 -5.15 -6.66 -2.08
CA PHE A 67 -6.60 -6.75 -2.24
C PHE A 67 -7.17 -5.46 -2.85
N ALA A 68 -6.82 -4.30 -2.28
CA ALA A 68 -7.32 -3.02 -2.75
C ALA A 68 -6.90 -2.73 -4.21
N VAL A 69 -5.65 -3.05 -4.59
CA VAL A 69 -5.17 -2.92 -5.97
C VAL A 69 -5.90 -3.87 -6.92
N ASN A 70 -6.03 -5.15 -6.55
CA ASN A 70 -6.75 -6.12 -7.38
C ASN A 70 -8.20 -5.70 -7.64
N GLU A 71 -8.89 -5.23 -6.61
CA GLU A 71 -10.28 -4.80 -6.74
C GLU A 71 -10.39 -3.46 -7.48
N ALA A 72 -9.47 -2.49 -7.25
CA ALA A 72 -9.49 -1.18 -7.93
C ALA A 72 -9.20 -1.25 -9.44
N LEU A 73 -8.49 -2.28 -9.89
CA LEU A 73 -8.22 -2.54 -11.30
C LEU A 73 -9.24 -3.53 -11.93
N ALA A 74 -10.27 -3.95 -11.18
CA ALA A 74 -11.34 -4.78 -11.72
C ALA A 74 -12.28 -3.94 -12.60
N VAL A 75 -13.13 -4.61 -13.37
CA VAL A 75 -14.31 -3.98 -14.00
C VAL A 75 -15.40 -3.85 -12.94
N HIS A 76 -15.86 -2.62 -12.68
CA HIS A 76 -16.82 -2.32 -11.62
C HIS A 76 -18.28 -2.36 -12.13
N ASP A 77 -18.64 -3.46 -12.79
CA ASP A 77 -19.99 -3.65 -13.28
C ASP A 77 -21.03 -3.84 -12.14
N ALA A 78 -22.31 -3.88 -12.48
CA ALA A 78 -23.38 -4.02 -11.50
C ALA A 78 -23.27 -5.31 -10.66
N LYS A 79 -22.67 -6.38 -11.20
CA LYS A 79 -22.43 -7.63 -10.46
C LYS A 79 -21.32 -7.43 -9.42
N TRP A 80 -20.23 -6.77 -9.82
CA TRP A 80 -19.12 -6.46 -8.93
C TRP A 80 -19.56 -5.51 -7.81
N LEU A 81 -20.30 -4.45 -8.14
CA LEU A 81 -20.82 -3.47 -7.16
C LEU A 81 -21.68 -4.18 -6.11
N ARG A 82 -22.63 -5.01 -6.52
CA ARG A 82 -23.46 -5.80 -5.59
C ARG A 82 -22.63 -6.73 -4.72
N ALA A 83 -21.67 -7.44 -5.30
CA ALA A 83 -20.80 -8.36 -4.56
C ALA A 83 -19.92 -7.66 -3.52
N ASN A 84 -19.61 -6.37 -3.71
CA ASN A 84 -18.87 -5.54 -2.76
C ASN A 84 -19.77 -4.68 -1.87
N GLY A 85 -21.08 -4.75 -2.03
CA GLY A 85 -22.03 -3.96 -1.27
C GLY A 85 -21.91 -2.45 -1.55
N ILE A 86 -21.45 -2.06 -2.72
CA ILE A 86 -21.31 -0.66 -3.13
C ILE A 86 -22.57 -0.26 -3.89
N ALA A 87 -23.21 0.82 -3.47
CA ALA A 87 -24.36 1.37 -4.17
C ALA A 87 -23.92 1.91 -5.54
N SER A 88 -24.75 1.64 -6.56
CA SER A 88 -24.59 2.26 -7.88
C SER A 88 -25.24 3.65 -7.85
N ASP A 89 -24.43 4.67 -7.57
CA ASP A 89 -24.87 6.06 -7.53
C ASP A 89 -23.84 6.95 -8.27
N ASP A 90 -24.16 8.23 -8.41
CA ASP A 90 -23.37 9.26 -9.11
C ASP A 90 -22.06 9.65 -8.39
N ARG A 91 -21.81 9.08 -7.19
CA ARG A 91 -20.58 9.28 -6.41
C ARG A 91 -19.53 8.21 -6.65
N LEU A 92 -19.80 7.27 -7.57
CA LEU A 92 -18.81 6.28 -7.96
C LEU A 92 -17.64 6.94 -8.69
N PRO A 93 -16.40 6.49 -8.45
CA PRO A 93 -15.29 6.91 -9.28
C PRO A 93 -15.50 6.52 -10.74
N PRO A 94 -14.89 7.26 -11.69
CA PRO A 94 -14.92 6.88 -13.09
C PRO A 94 -14.37 5.47 -13.31
N GLU A 95 -14.96 4.74 -14.26
CA GLU A 95 -14.46 3.40 -14.63
C GLU A 95 -13.07 3.52 -15.30
N LEU A 96 -12.24 2.52 -15.09
CA LEU A 96 -10.92 2.45 -15.71
C LEU A 96 -11.02 1.68 -17.04
N GLU A 97 -10.76 2.37 -18.13
CA GLU A 97 -10.57 1.74 -19.44
C GLU A 97 -9.11 1.24 -19.53
N LEU A 98 -8.86 0.00 -19.12
CA LEU A 98 -7.54 -0.60 -19.05
C LEU A 98 -7.25 -1.45 -20.28
N SER A 99 -6.02 -1.33 -20.81
CA SER A 99 -5.50 -2.28 -21.78
C SER A 99 -5.23 -3.64 -21.12
N GLU A 100 -5.11 -4.71 -21.92
CA GLU A 100 -4.74 -6.03 -21.42
C GLU A 100 -3.41 -6.03 -20.64
N ALA A 101 -2.45 -5.20 -21.06
CA ALA A 101 -1.18 -5.06 -20.38
C ALA A 101 -1.34 -4.40 -18.99
N GLN A 102 -2.21 -3.41 -18.87
CA GLN A 102 -2.51 -2.74 -17.61
C GLN A 102 -3.33 -3.62 -16.67
N MET A 103 -4.23 -4.44 -17.20
CA MET A 103 -5.00 -5.44 -16.42
C MET A 103 -4.10 -6.42 -15.67
N LYS A 104 -2.89 -6.68 -16.13
CA LYS A 104 -1.91 -7.55 -15.45
C LYS A 104 -1.45 -7.01 -14.11
N PHE A 105 -1.53 -5.71 -13.85
CA PHE A 105 -1.16 -5.13 -12.55
C PHE A 105 -2.05 -5.59 -11.40
N ARG A 106 -3.20 -6.18 -11.67
CA ARG A 106 -4.13 -6.66 -10.64
C ARG A 106 -3.50 -7.66 -9.68
N ASN A 107 -2.74 -8.61 -10.20
CA ASN A 107 -2.20 -9.73 -9.43
C ASN A 107 -0.86 -10.25 -9.95
N ASN A 108 -0.13 -9.44 -10.70
CA ASN A 108 1.14 -9.82 -11.29
C ASN A 108 2.27 -8.95 -10.72
N TRP A 109 2.61 -9.23 -9.47
CA TRP A 109 3.60 -8.49 -8.71
C TRP A 109 5.01 -8.93 -9.05
N VAL A 110 5.90 -7.98 -9.22
CA VAL A 110 7.33 -8.25 -9.38
C VAL A 110 7.90 -8.80 -8.07
N GLN A 111 8.63 -9.89 -8.17
CA GLN A 111 9.31 -10.57 -7.07
C GLN A 111 10.79 -10.18 -7.04
N PRO A 112 11.49 -10.32 -5.91
CA PRO A 112 12.94 -10.29 -5.89
C PRO A 112 13.51 -11.25 -6.95
N GLY A 113 14.44 -10.74 -7.77
CA GLY A 113 14.99 -11.50 -8.92
C GLY A 113 14.23 -11.34 -10.24
N GLY A 114 13.15 -10.51 -10.26
CA GLY A 114 12.50 -10.08 -11.49
C GLY A 114 11.42 -11.02 -12.06
N SER A 115 11.16 -12.16 -11.42
CA SER A 115 9.99 -12.98 -11.75
C SER A 115 8.70 -12.27 -11.30
N THR A 116 7.55 -12.77 -11.70
CA THR A 116 6.26 -12.21 -11.28
C THR A 116 5.36 -13.27 -10.65
N GLY A 117 4.47 -12.85 -9.74
CA GLY A 117 3.55 -13.74 -9.05
C GLY A 117 2.36 -13.01 -8.45
N SER A 118 1.37 -13.78 -8.00
CA SER A 118 0.14 -13.24 -7.41
C SER A 118 0.31 -12.77 -5.95
N PHE A 119 1.41 -13.10 -5.31
CA PHE A 119 1.73 -12.73 -3.94
C PHE A 119 2.99 -11.86 -3.91
N VAL A 120 3.05 -10.90 -3.00
CA VAL A 120 4.23 -10.08 -2.70
C VAL A 120 4.18 -9.66 -1.23
N SER A 121 5.33 -9.66 -0.56
CA SER A 121 5.48 -9.17 0.83
C SER A 121 5.44 -7.65 0.91
N ALA A 122 5.37 -7.10 2.13
CA ALA A 122 5.43 -5.65 2.35
C ALA A 122 6.70 -5.03 1.76
N ILE A 123 7.84 -5.66 2.00
CA ILE A 123 9.13 -5.20 1.46
C ILE A 123 9.16 -5.28 -0.07
N GLY A 124 8.63 -6.34 -0.68
CA GLY A 124 8.56 -6.50 -2.12
C GLY A 124 7.60 -5.50 -2.79
N LEU A 125 6.50 -5.10 -2.11
CA LEU A 125 5.64 -4.00 -2.57
C LEU A 125 6.43 -2.70 -2.68
N VAL A 126 7.27 -2.42 -1.71
CA VAL A 126 8.03 -1.18 -1.64
C VAL A 126 9.22 -1.19 -2.59
N GLN A 127 10.03 -2.25 -2.59
CA GLN A 127 11.28 -2.31 -3.34
C GLN A 127 11.08 -2.55 -4.83
N GLU A 128 10.17 -3.48 -5.18
CA GLU A 128 10.02 -3.96 -6.56
C GLU A 128 8.82 -3.32 -7.27
N ASN A 129 7.78 -2.91 -6.52
CA ASN A 129 6.50 -2.52 -7.08
C ASN A 129 6.10 -1.06 -6.82
N SER A 130 6.99 -0.28 -6.20
CA SER A 130 6.74 1.13 -5.89
C SER A 130 7.96 1.99 -6.17
N ARG A 131 7.74 3.30 -6.26
CA ARG A 131 8.81 4.30 -6.27
C ARG A 131 8.76 5.12 -4.98
N PHE A 132 9.92 5.46 -4.45
CA PHE A 132 10.05 6.38 -3.34
C PHE A 132 9.57 7.78 -3.75
N ILE A 133 8.79 8.43 -2.89
CA ILE A 133 8.30 9.79 -3.09
C ILE A 133 9.04 10.75 -2.17
N SER A 134 8.92 10.55 -0.85
CA SER A 134 9.52 11.44 0.14
C SER A 134 9.45 10.81 1.53
N ARG A 135 10.20 11.38 2.47
CA ARG A 135 9.96 11.17 3.91
C ARG A 135 9.04 12.22 4.52
N GLU A 136 8.62 13.20 3.74
CA GLU A 136 7.70 14.25 4.17
C GLU A 136 6.27 13.93 3.68
N LEU A 137 5.31 13.94 4.61
CA LEU A 137 3.92 13.59 4.30
C LEU A 137 3.21 14.62 3.41
N ASN A 138 3.71 15.84 3.32
CA ASN A 138 3.13 16.87 2.43
C ASN A 138 3.26 16.52 0.94
N GLN A 139 4.11 15.55 0.59
CA GLN A 139 4.26 15.01 -0.77
C GLN A 139 3.34 13.80 -1.04
N ALA A 140 2.69 13.27 0.00
CA ALA A 140 1.84 12.10 -0.12
C ALA A 140 0.54 12.44 -0.85
N GLN A 141 0.13 11.56 -1.74
CA GLN A 141 -1.16 11.58 -2.41
C GLN A 141 -2.01 10.40 -1.93
N ALA A 142 -3.32 10.55 -2.01
CA ALA A 142 -4.24 9.47 -1.65
C ALA A 142 -3.92 8.19 -2.43
N GLY A 143 -3.85 7.06 -1.73
CA GLY A 143 -3.41 5.77 -2.27
C GLY A 143 -1.90 5.50 -2.21
N ASP A 144 -1.09 6.48 -1.75
CA ASP A 144 0.33 6.22 -1.48
C ASP A 144 0.50 5.31 -0.26
N LEU A 145 1.61 4.60 -0.22
CA LEU A 145 1.99 3.67 0.82
C LEU A 145 2.98 4.33 1.78
N MET A 146 2.72 4.24 3.06
CA MET A 146 3.67 4.61 4.11
C MET A 146 4.34 3.34 4.61
N PHE A 147 5.66 3.30 4.60
CA PHE A 147 6.40 2.12 5.00
C PHE A 147 7.25 2.39 6.24
N PHE A 148 7.11 1.48 7.20
CA PHE A 148 7.87 1.44 8.44
C PHE A 148 8.67 0.13 8.50
N ASP A 149 9.93 0.25 8.93
CA ASP A 149 10.82 -0.88 9.16
C ASP A 149 11.40 -0.76 10.57
N GLN A 150 11.02 -1.70 11.42
CA GLN A 150 11.48 -1.76 12.81
C GLN A 150 12.55 -2.84 13.02
N GLY A 151 13.13 -3.32 11.94
CA GLY A 151 14.08 -4.42 11.93
C GLY A 151 13.38 -5.77 11.75
N ASP A 152 12.84 -6.33 12.82
CA ASP A 152 12.15 -7.61 12.76
C ASP A 152 10.72 -7.50 12.20
N GLU A 153 10.10 -6.33 12.31
CA GLU A 153 8.74 -6.08 11.87
C GLU A 153 8.70 -4.98 10.81
N GLN A 154 8.06 -5.30 9.69
CA GLN A 154 7.80 -4.36 8.60
C GLN A 154 6.31 -4.09 8.48
N HIS A 155 5.96 -2.83 8.28
CA HIS A 155 4.57 -2.45 8.24
C HIS A 155 4.26 -1.49 7.10
N LEU A 156 3.16 -1.78 6.40
CA LEU A 156 2.59 -0.91 5.38
C LEU A 156 1.29 -0.29 5.86
N MET A 157 1.13 1.00 5.58
CA MET A 157 -0.10 1.73 5.79
C MET A 157 -0.47 2.45 4.50
N VAL A 158 -1.76 2.64 4.24
CA VAL A 158 -2.26 3.35 3.06
C VAL A 158 -2.67 4.76 3.45
N TRP A 159 -2.10 5.75 2.78
CA TRP A 159 -2.46 7.15 2.94
C TRP A 159 -3.80 7.45 2.25
N MET A 160 -4.80 7.89 3.02
CA MET A 160 -6.14 8.21 2.53
C MET A 160 -6.44 9.72 2.50
N GLY A 161 -5.40 10.56 2.52
CA GLY A 161 -5.50 12.02 2.59
C GLY A 161 -5.29 12.57 3.99
N ARG A 162 -6.23 12.40 4.91
CA ARG A 162 -6.11 12.79 6.32
C ARG A 162 -5.95 11.60 7.26
N ARG A 163 -6.51 10.50 6.86
CA ARG A 163 -6.50 9.24 7.61
C ARG A 163 -5.55 8.27 6.96
N ILE A 164 -5.19 7.29 7.73
CA ILE A 164 -4.32 6.20 7.33
C ILE A 164 -5.08 4.91 7.60
N ALA A 165 -5.13 4.02 6.60
CA ALA A 165 -5.67 2.67 6.77
C ALA A 165 -4.53 1.67 6.89
N TYR A 166 -4.65 0.70 7.79
CA TYR A 166 -3.67 -0.35 7.99
C TYR A 166 -4.31 -1.62 8.57
N HIS A 167 -3.60 -2.72 8.51
CA HIS A 167 -3.99 -3.98 9.12
C HIS A 167 -2.93 -4.40 10.13
N THR A 168 -3.33 -4.74 11.36
CA THR A 168 -2.42 -5.06 12.47
C THR A 168 -1.64 -6.36 12.27
N GLY A 169 -2.05 -7.21 11.33
CA GLY A 169 -1.52 -8.57 11.18
C GLY A 169 -2.17 -9.60 12.11
N THR A 170 -2.88 -9.16 13.14
CA THR A 170 -3.57 -10.02 14.09
C THR A 170 -5.07 -10.10 13.77
N ILE A 171 -5.63 -11.30 13.79
CA ILE A 171 -7.06 -11.57 13.62
C ILE A 171 -7.51 -12.46 14.76
N THR A 172 -8.59 -12.06 15.44
CA THR A 172 -9.30 -12.87 16.43
C THR A 172 -10.78 -12.99 16.07
N THR A 173 -11.57 -13.66 16.89
CA THR A 173 -13.04 -13.73 16.72
C THR A 173 -13.69 -12.35 16.88
N GLU A 174 -13.12 -11.47 17.71
CA GLU A 174 -13.66 -10.14 18.02
C GLU A 174 -12.95 -9.03 17.21
N ASP A 175 -11.81 -9.34 16.59
CA ASP A 175 -10.96 -8.34 15.95
C ASP A 175 -10.48 -8.79 14.57
N ASN A 176 -10.92 -8.10 13.54
CA ASN A 176 -10.55 -8.37 12.16
C ASN A 176 -9.19 -7.75 11.75
N GLY A 177 -8.51 -7.04 12.65
CA GLY A 177 -7.19 -6.44 12.45
C GLY A 177 -7.17 -5.17 11.59
N LEU A 178 -8.25 -4.81 10.90
CA LEU A 178 -8.29 -3.63 10.02
C LEU A 178 -8.58 -2.35 10.84
N ARG A 179 -7.77 -1.33 10.62
CA ARG A 179 -7.80 -0.07 11.38
C ARG A 179 -7.71 1.15 10.49
N THR A 180 -8.20 2.24 11.04
CA THR A 180 -7.93 3.57 10.52
C THR A 180 -7.57 4.53 11.65
N VAL A 181 -6.64 5.44 11.40
CA VAL A 181 -6.19 6.45 12.35
C VAL A 181 -6.03 7.79 11.64
N ASP A 182 -6.34 8.88 12.31
CA ASP A 182 -5.98 10.22 11.82
C ASP A 182 -4.46 10.40 11.91
N VAL A 183 -3.87 11.07 10.92
CA VAL A 183 -2.41 11.27 10.90
C VAL A 183 -1.91 12.07 12.11
N GLN A 184 -2.70 12.98 12.64
CA GLN A 184 -2.32 13.73 13.84
C GLN A 184 -2.31 12.82 15.07
N GLN A 185 -3.26 11.90 15.19
CA GLN A 185 -3.26 10.89 16.25
C GLN A 185 -2.04 9.98 16.13
N LEU A 186 -1.67 9.54 14.90
CA LEU A 186 -0.47 8.73 14.69
C LEU A 186 0.80 9.45 15.16
N LYS A 187 0.90 10.77 14.91
CA LYS A 187 2.03 11.61 15.37
C LYS A 187 2.10 11.80 16.88
N THR A 188 1.02 11.53 17.60
CA THR A 188 0.93 11.69 19.06
C THR A 188 0.92 10.37 19.83
N LEU A 189 1.09 9.23 19.15
CA LEU A 189 1.21 7.95 19.81
C LEU A 189 2.39 7.94 20.80
N LYS A 190 2.22 7.25 21.94
CA LYS A 190 3.32 7.07 22.89
C LYS A 190 4.49 6.29 22.29
N ASP A 191 4.18 5.33 21.44
CA ASP A 191 5.20 4.59 20.68
C ASP A 191 5.64 5.39 19.46
N THR A 192 6.75 6.11 19.64
CA THR A 192 7.34 6.99 18.62
C THR A 192 7.86 6.25 17.39
N ARG A 193 8.00 4.92 17.45
CA ARG A 193 8.41 4.10 16.31
C ARG A 193 7.44 4.22 15.14
N TRP A 194 6.17 4.55 15.43
CA TRP A 194 5.10 4.74 14.43
C TRP A 194 4.93 6.19 13.95
N HIS A 195 5.75 7.12 14.43
CA HIS A 195 5.65 8.51 13.98
C HIS A 195 6.10 8.64 12.52
N PRO A 196 5.26 9.13 11.62
CA PRO A 196 5.65 9.37 10.23
C PRO A 196 6.40 10.71 10.13
N ALA A 197 7.62 10.71 10.64
CA ALA A 197 8.46 11.89 10.74
C ALA A 197 9.85 11.62 10.16
N VAL A 198 10.45 12.64 9.55
CA VAL A 198 11.75 12.55 8.89
C VAL A 198 12.86 12.09 9.85
N ASN A 199 12.77 12.49 11.13
CA ASN A 199 13.73 12.12 12.16
C ASN A 199 13.47 10.73 12.80
N ASN A 200 12.34 10.07 12.48
CA ASN A 200 12.11 8.71 12.93
C ASN A 200 12.83 7.71 12.02
N PRO A 201 13.86 6.99 12.50
CA PRO A 201 14.62 6.06 11.67
C PRO A 201 13.76 4.88 11.16
N ASN A 202 12.67 4.54 11.86
CA ASN A 202 11.79 3.45 11.46
C ASN A 202 10.83 3.85 10.34
N PHE A 203 10.55 5.14 10.17
CA PHE A 203 9.76 5.62 9.04
C PHE A 203 10.64 5.74 7.80
N ILE A 204 10.56 4.76 6.91
CA ILE A 204 11.36 4.74 5.69
C ILE A 204 10.87 5.80 4.70
N GLY A 205 9.55 5.99 4.60
CA GLY A 205 8.97 7.06 3.79
C GLY A 205 7.65 6.71 3.14
N VAL A 206 7.28 7.56 2.20
CA VAL A 206 6.10 7.47 1.34
C VAL A 206 6.51 6.88 0.00
N PHE A 207 5.76 5.91 -0.47
CA PHE A 207 5.99 5.21 -1.73
C PHE A 207 4.72 5.23 -2.58
N ARG A 208 4.88 5.30 -3.88
CA ARG A 208 3.78 5.24 -4.84
C ARG A 208 3.93 4.02 -5.73
N LEU A 209 2.84 3.30 -5.97
CA LEU A 209 2.85 2.15 -6.86
C LEU A 209 3.44 2.54 -8.22
N ALA A 210 4.37 1.72 -8.72
CA ALA A 210 5.22 2.07 -9.87
C ALA A 210 4.43 2.24 -11.18
N PHE A 211 3.27 1.60 -11.30
CA PHE A 211 2.41 1.71 -12.48
C PHE A 211 1.57 3.01 -12.51
N LEU A 212 1.53 3.80 -11.44
CA LEU A 212 0.85 5.11 -11.43
C LEU A 212 1.71 6.20 -12.09
N SER A 213 1.06 7.12 -12.79
CA SER A 213 1.69 8.31 -13.37
C SER A 213 1.95 9.39 -12.34
#